data_3d1093bba0f96cb97ba0250fe96b56fb
#
_entry.id   3d1093bba0f96cb97ba0250fe96b56fb
#
_cell.length_a   1.000
_cell.length_b   1.000
_cell.length_c   1.000
_cell.angle_alpha   90.00
_cell.angle_beta   90.00
_cell.angle_gamma   90.00
#
_symmetry.space_group_name_H-M   'P 1'
#
loop_
_entity.id
_entity.type
_entity.pdbx_description
1 polymer ?
#
loop_
_entity_poly.entity_id
_entity_poly.type
_entity_poly.pdbx_seq_one_letter_code
_entity_poly.pdbx_strand_id
1 'polypeptide(L)'
;MNAVEITERMDQLSENSIPEWGTMQVSQMLAHCSAFHDIPLGNAFPPRGLLGRLIGRFAKPMFYNDKPLPHNMSTIPTIIIDDQRQFMAEKEKLEQQINIFQQGASEKFSRHPHPFFGKLTAEQWGKGIYKHLDHHLKQFGV
;
A
#
# COMPACT_ATOMS: atom_id res chain seq x y z
N MET A 1 -6.35 -11.40 -2.38
CA MET A 1 -6.88 -10.01 -2.39
C MET A 1 -8.18 -10.02 -3.15
N ASN A 2 -9.25 -9.46 -2.61
CA ASN A 2 -10.49 -9.22 -3.37
C ASN A 2 -10.35 -7.90 -4.14
N ALA A 3 -9.82 -7.97 -5.35
CA ALA A 3 -9.55 -6.77 -6.15
C ALA A 3 -10.83 -6.08 -6.61
N VAL A 4 -11.91 -6.84 -6.84
CA VAL A 4 -13.23 -6.27 -7.23
C VAL A 4 -13.75 -5.36 -6.12
N GLU A 5 -13.77 -5.83 -4.88
CA GLU A 5 -14.18 -5.03 -3.72
C GLU A 5 -13.35 -3.75 -3.58
N ILE A 6 -12.03 -3.85 -3.72
CA ILE A 6 -11.13 -2.69 -3.62
C ILE A 6 -11.44 -1.68 -4.72
N THR A 7 -11.63 -2.14 -5.96
CA THR A 7 -11.95 -1.25 -7.09
C THR A 7 -13.31 -0.56 -6.91
N GLU A 8 -14.35 -1.30 -6.49
CA GLU A 8 -15.68 -0.74 -6.20
C GLU A 8 -15.63 0.35 -5.12
N ARG A 9 -14.80 0.18 -4.11
CA ARG A 9 -14.56 1.20 -3.07
C ARG A 9 -13.77 2.38 -3.61
N MET A 10 -12.75 2.15 -4.42
CA MET A 10 -12.00 3.24 -5.09
C MET A 10 -12.89 4.06 -6.03
N ASP A 11 -13.92 3.47 -6.62
CA ASP A 11 -14.86 4.17 -7.50
C ASP A 11 -15.77 5.16 -6.74
N GLN A 12 -15.90 5.01 -5.42
CA GLN A 12 -16.61 5.95 -4.57
C GLN A 12 -15.76 7.20 -4.20
N LEU A 13 -14.44 7.16 -4.46
CA LEU A 13 -13.57 8.31 -4.23
C LEU A 13 -13.74 9.36 -5.32
N SER A 14 -13.63 10.62 -4.92
CA SER A 14 -13.54 11.78 -5.79
C SER A 14 -12.34 12.65 -5.41
N GLU A 15 -11.94 13.58 -6.26
CA GLU A 15 -10.87 14.53 -5.95
C GLU A 15 -11.16 15.43 -4.72
N ASN A 16 -12.44 15.53 -4.33
CA ASN A 16 -12.91 16.27 -3.17
C ASN A 16 -13.10 15.39 -1.92
N SER A 17 -12.77 14.11 -1.97
CA SER A 17 -12.86 13.22 -0.81
C SER A 17 -11.94 13.70 0.31
N ILE A 18 -12.49 13.79 1.53
CA ILE A 18 -11.80 14.29 2.72
C ILE A 18 -11.48 13.10 3.63
N PRO A 19 -10.27 13.00 4.18
CA PRO A 19 -9.93 11.91 5.10
C PRO A 19 -10.63 12.06 6.45
N GLU A 20 -11.08 10.95 7.04
CA GLU A 20 -11.62 10.89 8.39
C GLU A 20 -10.53 11.04 9.46
N TRP A 21 -9.28 10.73 9.14
CA TRP A 21 -8.10 10.96 9.98
C TRP A 21 -6.84 11.21 9.14
N GLY A 22 -5.84 11.84 9.78
CA GLY A 22 -4.58 12.19 9.10
C GLY A 22 -4.71 13.46 8.27
N THR A 23 -3.69 13.77 7.48
CA THR A 23 -3.57 15.04 6.73
C THR A 23 -3.38 14.87 5.23
N MET A 24 -3.29 13.61 4.76
CA MET A 24 -3.03 13.26 3.37
C MET A 24 -4.24 13.60 2.50
N GLN A 25 -4.04 14.27 1.38
CA GLN A 25 -5.09 14.46 0.38
C GLN A 25 -5.38 13.13 -0.34
N VAL A 26 -6.57 12.98 -0.93
CA VAL A 26 -6.98 11.74 -1.62
C VAL A 26 -6.01 11.36 -2.76
N SER A 27 -5.56 12.33 -3.54
CA SER A 27 -4.58 12.09 -4.62
C SER A 27 -3.20 11.67 -4.09
N GLN A 28 -2.80 12.21 -2.95
CA GLN A 28 -1.57 11.79 -2.27
C GLN A 28 -1.70 10.38 -1.70
N MET A 29 -2.86 10.01 -1.17
CA MET A 29 -3.14 8.64 -0.69
C MET A 29 -3.05 7.63 -1.83
N LEU A 30 -3.64 7.92 -2.99
CA LEU A 30 -3.57 7.05 -4.17
C LEU A 30 -2.11 6.88 -4.64
N ALA A 31 -1.34 7.98 -4.70
CA ALA A 31 0.08 7.97 -5.04
C ALA A 31 0.91 7.18 -4.00
N HIS A 32 0.60 7.32 -2.71
CA HIS A 32 1.22 6.59 -1.62
C HIS A 32 0.98 5.07 -1.74
N CYS A 33 -0.25 4.65 -2.01
CA CYS A 33 -0.59 3.26 -2.25
C CYS A 33 0.14 2.72 -3.49
N SER A 34 0.18 3.50 -4.58
CA SER A 34 0.92 3.14 -5.79
C SER A 34 2.42 2.98 -5.53
N ALA A 35 3.04 3.90 -4.80
CA ALA A 35 4.46 3.83 -4.44
C ALA A 35 4.77 2.60 -3.56
N PHE A 36 3.84 2.22 -2.68
CA PHE A 36 3.95 0.99 -1.91
C PHE A 36 3.89 -0.26 -2.80
N HIS A 37 2.98 -0.29 -3.78
CA HIS A 37 2.84 -1.40 -4.74
C HIS A 37 4.05 -1.54 -5.66
N ASP A 38 4.76 -0.46 -5.96
CA ASP A 38 5.98 -0.48 -6.78
C ASP A 38 7.08 -1.38 -6.16
N ILE A 39 7.08 -1.59 -4.85
CA ILE A 39 8.08 -2.43 -4.16
C ILE A 39 7.93 -3.92 -4.55
N PRO A 40 6.79 -4.59 -4.31
CA PRO A 40 6.62 -5.98 -4.72
C PRO A 40 6.55 -6.17 -6.23
N LEU A 41 6.14 -5.15 -7.00
CA LEU A 41 6.18 -5.18 -8.46
C LEU A 41 7.60 -5.07 -9.04
N GLY A 42 8.60 -4.72 -8.21
CA GLY A 42 9.98 -4.61 -8.66
C GLY A 42 10.29 -3.31 -9.41
N ASN A 43 9.47 -2.29 -9.21
CA ASN A 43 9.67 -0.94 -9.77
C ASN A 43 10.41 -0.01 -8.79
N ALA A 44 10.43 -0.35 -7.49
CA ALA A 44 11.13 0.41 -6.46
C ALA A 44 11.89 -0.52 -5.50
N PHE A 45 13.08 -0.08 -5.07
CA PHE A 45 13.98 -0.87 -4.23
C PHE A 45 14.45 -0.08 -3.00
N PRO A 46 13.55 0.34 -2.10
CA PRO A 46 13.93 1.11 -0.93
C PRO A 46 14.85 0.31 0.00
N PRO A 47 15.91 0.93 0.56
CA PRO A 47 16.82 0.25 1.46
C PRO A 47 16.13 -0.13 2.77
N ARG A 48 16.61 -1.19 3.41
CA ARG A 48 16.13 -1.57 4.74
C ARG A 48 16.69 -0.63 5.81
N GLY A 49 15.79 0.02 6.56
CA GLY A 49 16.14 0.83 7.72
C GLY A 49 16.74 -0.01 8.87
N LEU A 50 17.55 0.62 9.71
CA LEU A 50 18.19 -0.04 10.87
C LEU A 50 17.16 -0.65 11.82
N LEU A 51 16.09 0.08 12.14
CA LEU A 51 15.01 -0.40 13.01
C LEU A 51 14.35 -1.66 12.43
N GLY A 52 14.06 -1.67 11.12
CA GLY A 52 13.50 -2.82 10.45
C GLY A 52 14.43 -4.03 10.43
N ARG A 53 15.75 -3.81 10.44
CA ARG A 53 16.74 -4.90 10.55
C ARG A 53 16.73 -5.55 11.94
N LEU A 54 16.52 -4.77 12.98
CA LEU A 54 16.55 -5.23 14.38
C LEU A 54 15.24 -5.92 14.77
N ILE A 55 14.10 -5.27 14.55
CA ILE A 55 12.82 -5.73 15.08
C ILE A 55 11.80 -6.15 14.00
N GLY A 56 12.06 -5.88 12.72
CA GLY A 56 11.09 -6.10 11.62
C GLY A 56 10.61 -7.55 11.54
N ARG A 57 11.47 -8.54 11.80
CA ARG A 57 11.09 -9.96 11.80
C ARG A 57 10.03 -10.30 12.85
N PHE A 58 10.07 -9.64 14.01
CA PHE A 58 9.10 -9.85 15.10
C PHE A 58 7.80 -9.10 14.87
N ALA A 59 7.86 -7.92 14.22
CA ALA A 59 6.71 -7.14 13.85
C ALA A 59 6.03 -7.63 12.55
N LYS A 60 6.68 -8.52 11.81
CA LYS A 60 6.24 -9.03 10.51
C LYS A 60 4.79 -9.56 10.51
N PRO A 61 4.31 -10.31 11.53
CA PRO A 61 2.91 -10.77 11.56
C PRO A 61 1.88 -9.62 11.53
N MET A 62 2.22 -8.44 12.04
CA MET A 62 1.34 -7.28 12.01
C MET A 62 0.99 -6.86 10.57
N PHE A 63 1.89 -7.11 9.62
CA PHE A 63 1.69 -6.75 8.21
C PHE A 63 0.62 -7.58 7.51
N TYR A 64 0.46 -8.86 7.89
CA TYR A 64 -0.41 -9.81 7.17
C TYR A 64 -1.42 -10.55 8.06
N ASN A 65 -1.54 -10.21 9.36
CA ASN A 65 -2.60 -10.75 10.22
C ASN A 65 -3.93 -10.03 9.94
N ASP A 66 -5.02 -10.55 10.51
CA ASP A 66 -6.38 -10.03 10.28
C ASP A 66 -6.72 -8.78 11.12
N LYS A 67 -5.79 -8.30 11.97
CA LYS A 67 -6.03 -7.08 12.76
C LYS A 67 -5.83 -5.83 11.90
N PRO A 68 -6.66 -4.78 12.03
CA PRO A 68 -6.48 -3.54 11.29
C PRO A 68 -5.14 -2.88 11.60
N LEU A 69 -4.63 -2.07 10.65
CA LEU A 69 -3.46 -1.23 10.91
C LEU A 69 -3.85 -0.10 11.88
N PRO A 70 -2.97 0.26 12.83
CA PRO A 70 -3.18 1.42 13.69
C PRO A 70 -3.26 2.72 12.86
N HIS A 71 -4.12 3.65 13.28
CA HIS A 71 -4.13 4.98 12.70
C HIS A 71 -2.81 5.71 12.97
N ASN A 72 -2.42 6.60 12.06
CA ASN A 72 -1.20 7.42 12.17
C ASN A 72 0.09 6.64 12.40
N MET A 73 0.16 5.41 11.89
CA MET A 73 1.39 4.62 11.94
C MET A 73 2.45 5.23 11.01
N SER A 74 3.68 5.29 11.50
CA SER A 74 4.81 5.73 10.66
C SER A 74 4.97 4.86 9.42
N THR A 75 5.11 5.50 8.27
CA THR A 75 5.32 4.83 6.99
C THR A 75 6.79 4.76 6.57
N ILE A 76 7.05 4.11 5.46
CA ILE A 76 8.38 4.04 4.83
C ILE A 76 8.71 5.43 4.26
N PRO A 77 9.86 6.04 4.58
CA PRO A 77 10.19 7.40 4.12
C PRO A 77 10.09 7.59 2.61
N THR A 78 10.43 6.57 1.82
CA THR A 78 10.44 6.63 0.35
C THR A 78 9.06 6.62 -0.31
N ILE A 79 7.99 6.40 0.45
CA ILE A 79 6.62 6.45 -0.04
C ILE A 79 5.80 7.58 0.59
N ILE A 80 6.45 8.51 1.28
CA ILE A 80 5.83 9.76 1.72
C ILE A 80 5.60 10.63 0.49
N ILE A 81 4.36 11.08 0.30
CA ILE A 81 3.94 11.95 -0.80
C ILE A 81 3.52 13.27 -0.21
N ASP A 82 4.27 14.32 -0.46
CA ASP A 82 4.06 15.67 0.06
C ASP A 82 3.86 16.73 -1.04
N ASP A 83 4.00 16.32 -2.30
CA ASP A 83 3.77 17.16 -3.48
C ASP A 83 2.32 17.05 -3.98
N GLN A 84 1.95 17.95 -4.89
CA GLN A 84 0.65 17.95 -5.56
C GLN A 84 0.54 16.78 -6.55
N ARG A 85 -0.60 16.08 -6.52
CA ARG A 85 -0.88 14.93 -7.39
C ARG A 85 -2.19 15.11 -8.15
N GLN A 86 -2.27 14.50 -9.33
CA GLN A 86 -3.46 14.50 -10.16
C GLN A 86 -4.32 13.28 -9.84
N PHE A 87 -5.52 13.49 -9.29
CA PHE A 87 -6.41 12.43 -8.80
C PHE A 87 -6.63 11.31 -9.82
N MET A 88 -7.04 11.66 -11.05
CA MET A 88 -7.34 10.66 -12.08
C MET A 88 -6.13 9.85 -12.50
N ALA A 89 -4.97 10.50 -12.64
CA ALA A 89 -3.73 9.83 -13.02
C ALA A 89 -3.25 8.83 -11.95
N GLU A 90 -3.32 9.23 -10.67
CA GLU A 90 -2.92 8.34 -9.57
C GLU A 90 -3.94 7.21 -9.35
N LYS A 91 -5.25 7.46 -9.55
CA LYS A 91 -6.28 6.44 -9.50
C LYS A 91 -6.05 5.38 -10.57
N GLU A 92 -5.88 5.80 -11.83
CA GLU A 92 -5.63 4.90 -12.97
C GLU A 92 -4.36 4.06 -12.75
N LYS A 93 -3.27 4.70 -12.29
CA LYS A 93 -2.02 3.99 -11.98
C LYS A 93 -2.24 2.88 -10.93
N LEU A 94 -2.94 3.20 -9.84
CA LEU A 94 -3.20 2.24 -8.77
C LEU A 94 -4.10 1.09 -9.25
N GLU A 95 -5.13 1.37 -10.04
CA GLU A 95 -6.00 0.35 -10.65
C GLU A 95 -5.20 -0.62 -11.55
N GLN A 96 -4.31 -0.09 -12.38
CA GLN A 96 -3.42 -0.92 -13.21
C GLN A 96 -2.56 -1.84 -12.35
N GLN A 97 -1.99 -1.35 -11.26
CA GLN A 97 -1.20 -2.15 -10.34
C GLN A 97 -2.02 -3.24 -9.65
N ILE A 98 -3.24 -2.91 -9.18
CA ILE A 98 -4.17 -3.89 -8.58
C ILE A 98 -4.49 -5.00 -9.58
N ASN A 99 -4.75 -4.66 -10.85
CA ASN A 99 -5.01 -5.63 -11.91
C ASN A 99 -3.82 -6.58 -12.14
N ILE A 100 -2.57 -6.07 -12.09
CA ILE A 100 -1.37 -6.90 -12.19
C ILE A 100 -1.32 -7.92 -11.05
N PHE A 101 -1.65 -7.52 -9.82
CA PHE A 101 -1.72 -8.43 -8.67
C PHE A 101 -2.84 -9.47 -8.82
N GLN A 102 -3.99 -9.09 -9.36
CA GLN A 102 -5.13 -9.99 -9.57
C GLN A 102 -4.84 -11.08 -10.61
N GLN A 103 -4.10 -10.75 -11.67
CA GLN A 103 -3.76 -11.68 -12.77
C GLN A 103 -2.75 -12.78 -12.38
N GLY A 104 -2.55 -13.02 -11.09
CA GLY A 104 -1.72 -14.12 -10.60
C GLY A 104 -0.23 -13.83 -10.67
N ALA A 105 0.15 -12.59 -10.58
CA ALA A 105 1.54 -12.14 -10.61
C ALA A 105 2.38 -12.55 -9.38
N SER A 106 1.96 -13.56 -8.61
CA SER A 106 2.75 -14.05 -7.47
C SER A 106 4.17 -14.47 -7.87
N GLU A 107 4.35 -15.00 -9.09
CA GLU A 107 5.67 -15.31 -9.64
C GLU A 107 6.45 -14.06 -10.06
N LYS A 108 5.75 -12.93 -10.29
CA LYS A 108 6.33 -11.65 -10.69
C LYS A 108 6.69 -10.76 -9.52
N PHE A 109 6.32 -11.13 -8.30
CA PHE A 109 6.70 -10.34 -7.12
C PHE A 109 8.21 -10.29 -6.97
N SER A 110 8.71 -9.07 -6.83
CA SER A 110 10.12 -8.84 -6.58
C SER A 110 10.59 -9.62 -5.36
N ARG A 111 11.79 -10.19 -5.46
CA ARG A 111 12.49 -10.79 -4.31
C ARG A 111 13.04 -9.73 -3.35
N HIS A 112 12.83 -8.44 -3.67
CA HIS A 112 13.27 -7.34 -2.81
C HIS A 112 12.55 -7.42 -1.46
N PRO A 113 13.28 -7.38 -0.33
CA PRO A 113 12.65 -7.45 0.97
C PRO A 113 11.87 -6.17 1.28
N HIS A 114 10.76 -6.29 1.99
CA HIS A 114 10.06 -5.13 2.54
C HIS A 114 11.02 -4.30 3.42
N PRO A 115 11.07 -2.96 3.29
CA PRO A 115 12.05 -2.11 3.97
C PRO A 115 12.08 -2.26 5.49
N PHE A 116 10.94 -2.53 6.11
CA PHE A 116 10.82 -2.76 7.54
C PHE A 116 10.78 -4.26 7.90
N PHE A 117 9.84 -5.03 7.30
CA PHE A 117 9.58 -6.42 7.71
C PHE A 117 10.55 -7.46 7.14
N GLY A 118 11.37 -7.08 6.16
CA GLY A 118 12.30 -8.01 5.51
C GLY A 118 11.62 -8.89 4.46
N LYS A 119 12.16 -10.09 4.23
CA LYS A 119 11.63 -11.01 3.20
C LYS A 119 10.19 -11.41 3.51
N LEU A 120 9.33 -11.30 2.51
CA LEU A 120 7.93 -11.70 2.52
C LEU A 120 7.68 -12.74 1.43
N THR A 121 6.77 -13.68 1.66
CA THR A 121 6.24 -14.56 0.62
C THR A 121 5.23 -13.81 -0.24
N ALA A 122 4.89 -14.34 -1.42
CA ALA A 122 3.85 -13.77 -2.28
C ALA A 122 2.49 -13.65 -1.55
N GLU A 123 2.11 -14.66 -0.76
CA GLU A 123 0.91 -14.63 0.06
C GLU A 123 0.96 -13.52 1.12
N GLN A 124 2.08 -13.36 1.81
CA GLN A 124 2.27 -12.31 2.81
C GLN A 124 2.21 -10.92 2.18
N TRP A 125 2.80 -10.74 0.99
CA TRP A 125 2.66 -9.51 0.22
C TRP A 125 1.20 -9.24 -0.15
N GLY A 126 0.49 -10.24 -0.68
CA GLY A 126 -0.92 -10.08 -1.05
C GLY A 126 -1.81 -9.67 0.12
N LYS A 127 -1.64 -10.30 1.30
CA LYS A 127 -2.36 -9.93 2.52
C LYS A 127 -2.01 -8.52 3.00
N GLY A 128 -0.72 -8.17 2.98
CA GLY A 128 -0.26 -6.86 3.41
C GLY A 128 -0.71 -5.73 2.50
N ILE A 129 -0.70 -5.95 1.18
CA ILE A 129 -1.21 -5.00 0.18
C ILE A 129 -2.71 -4.76 0.39
N TYR A 130 -3.51 -5.83 0.51
CA TYR A 130 -4.93 -5.70 0.78
C TYR A 130 -5.19 -4.90 2.06
N LYS A 131 -4.52 -5.26 3.13
CA LYS A 131 -4.65 -4.59 4.42
C LYS A 131 -4.25 -3.11 4.39
N HIS A 132 -3.23 -2.76 3.61
CA HIS A 132 -2.78 -1.38 3.43
C HIS A 132 -3.81 -0.58 2.62
N LEU A 133 -4.33 -1.14 1.53
CA LEU A 133 -5.41 -0.53 0.75
C LEU A 133 -6.69 -0.35 1.58
N ASP A 134 -7.13 -1.40 2.28
CA ASP A 134 -8.31 -1.35 3.17
C ASP A 134 -8.17 -0.25 4.24
N HIS A 135 -6.97 -0.11 4.83
CA HIS A 135 -6.69 0.95 5.79
C HIS A 135 -6.89 2.35 5.19
N HIS A 136 -6.36 2.58 4.00
CA HIS A 136 -6.45 3.88 3.34
C HIS A 136 -7.82 4.17 2.73
N LEU A 137 -8.53 3.16 2.23
CA LEU A 137 -9.91 3.34 1.79
C LEU A 137 -10.83 3.70 2.96
N LYS A 138 -10.70 3.02 4.09
CA LYS A 138 -11.39 3.39 5.35
C LYS A 138 -11.01 4.79 5.83
N GLN A 139 -9.77 5.21 5.62
CA GLN A 139 -9.34 6.58 5.94
C GLN A 139 -10.14 7.64 5.18
N PHE A 140 -10.69 7.30 4.03
CA PHE A 140 -11.52 8.18 3.20
C PHE A 140 -13.01 7.79 3.23
N GLY A 141 -13.44 6.97 4.19
CA GLY A 141 -14.84 6.64 4.45
C GLY A 141 -15.46 5.65 3.45
N VAL A 142 -14.65 4.90 2.71
CA VAL A 142 -15.09 3.93 1.70
C VAL A 142 -14.55 2.53 1.96
#